data_2d168e8aa1906371fb8b31419baa64ad
#
_entry.id   2d168e8aa1906371fb8b31419baa64ad
#
_cell.length_a   1.000
_cell.length_b   1.000
_cell.length_c   1.000
_cell.angle_alpha   90.00
_cell.angle_beta   90.00
_cell.angle_gamma   90.00
#
_symmetry.space_group_name_H-M   'P 1'
#
loop_
_entity.id
_entity.type
_entity.pdbx_description
1 polymer ?
#
loop_
_entity_poly.entity_id
_entity_poly.type
_entity_poly.pdbx_seq_one_letter_code
_entity_poly.pdbx_strand_id
1 'polypeptide(L)'
;MSHVLVTSAVAIAMFGAAAQAQQAQYPKPRELPNPYRLVEGWPTIPKSMNGGHWGEVIRVHVHSDGNIWIFHRCFNTVPPGHATCIGRDESNPPILEFDPSGKLLKSFGVGLFAYPHGFTIDREGNIWTSDVNDEATVLGMSAKNADGVIRGQEVLKLSPAGKVLMTIGKEGVSGNGPDTVDRPTGVAVAPNGDVFVTDGHDPNKHNSGRVVKFSKDGKFIKTWGHKGSAPGDFDEPHDIFIGGSQNRLYVADRRNQRIQIFDLDGNFIAAWKQFGQPSSVFVGKDDTIYVGTAFPDPAVKKGVLRGIMVGSAKDGSLKAFIPDPADPDKLDVGTTSSGIGADDAGSIYSADVAAHNLRKYVKVK
;
A
#
# COMPACT_ATOMS: atom_id res chain seq x y z
N MET A 1 69.03 34.53 -33.56
CA MET A 1 67.84 33.93 -34.22
C MET A 1 66.96 33.43 -33.10
N SER A 2 65.98 34.26 -32.74
CA SER A 2 65.05 33.92 -31.61
C SER A 2 63.72 33.49 -32.17
N HIS A 3 63.33 32.27 -31.91
CA HIS A 3 61.97 31.76 -32.24
C HIS A 3 60.98 32.10 -31.13
N VAL A 4 60.02 32.91 -31.46
CA VAL A 4 58.86 33.19 -30.61
C VAL A 4 57.81 32.13 -30.91
N LEU A 5 57.45 31.31 -29.90
CA LEU A 5 56.33 30.40 -29.94
C LEU A 5 55.07 31.14 -29.47
N VAL A 6 54.11 31.29 -30.34
CA VAL A 6 52.77 31.81 -30.01
C VAL A 6 51.87 30.59 -29.68
N THR A 7 51.54 30.45 -28.42
CA THR A 7 50.53 29.47 -27.94
C THR A 7 49.14 30.12 -27.95
N SER A 8 48.28 29.69 -28.89
CA SER A 8 46.88 30.07 -28.91
C SER A 8 46.09 29.23 -27.93
N ALA A 9 45.59 29.84 -26.87
CA ALA A 9 44.65 29.22 -25.95
C ALA A 9 43.26 29.33 -26.51
N VAL A 10 42.65 28.19 -26.88
CA VAL A 10 41.23 28.08 -27.24
C VAL A 10 40.42 27.90 -25.95
N ALA A 11 39.71 28.95 -25.56
CA ALA A 11 38.76 28.88 -24.44
C ALA A 11 37.48 28.20 -24.96
N ILE A 12 37.20 26.96 -24.52
CA ILE A 12 35.89 26.30 -24.71
C ILE A 12 34.96 26.82 -23.67
N ALA A 13 34.05 27.70 -24.05
CA ALA A 13 32.94 28.11 -23.20
C ALA A 13 31.87 26.99 -23.20
N MET A 14 31.82 26.19 -22.14
CA MET A 14 30.71 25.28 -21.88
C MET A 14 29.52 26.10 -21.38
N PHE A 15 28.59 26.36 -22.24
CA PHE A 15 27.25 26.81 -21.85
C PHE A 15 26.51 25.59 -21.26
N GLY A 16 26.56 25.46 -19.96
CA GLY A 16 25.67 24.60 -19.20
C GLY A 16 24.28 25.20 -19.18
N ALA A 17 23.43 24.82 -20.13
CA ALA A 17 22.00 25.07 -20.03
C ALA A 17 21.47 24.20 -18.90
N ALA A 18 21.36 24.75 -17.70
CA ALA A 18 20.54 24.18 -16.63
C ALA A 18 19.08 24.24 -17.13
N ALA A 19 18.60 23.13 -17.65
CA ALA A 19 17.17 22.94 -17.86
C ALA A 19 16.51 22.95 -16.49
N GLN A 20 16.01 24.11 -16.07
CA GLN A 20 15.05 24.21 -14.98
C GLN A 20 13.81 23.47 -15.49
N ALA A 21 13.66 22.20 -15.05
CA ALA A 21 12.42 21.48 -15.21
C ALA A 21 11.34 22.33 -14.51
N GLN A 22 10.51 22.97 -15.31
CA GLN A 22 9.36 23.74 -14.85
C GLN A 22 8.49 22.73 -14.12
N GLN A 23 8.44 22.83 -12.80
CA GLN A 23 7.66 21.95 -11.95
C GLN A 23 6.21 22.11 -12.37
N ALA A 24 5.62 21.08 -12.96
CA ALA A 24 4.24 21.13 -13.40
C ALA A 24 3.36 21.58 -12.22
N GLN A 25 2.61 22.66 -12.41
CA GLN A 25 1.72 23.18 -11.39
C GLN A 25 0.46 22.32 -11.41
N TYR A 26 0.38 21.35 -10.49
CA TYR A 26 -0.80 20.52 -10.34
C TYR A 26 -1.91 21.29 -9.62
N PRO A 27 -3.20 21.06 -9.98
CA PRO A 27 -4.31 21.66 -9.27
C PRO A 27 -4.29 21.20 -7.81
N LYS A 28 -4.67 22.10 -6.92
CA LYS A 28 -4.80 21.76 -5.49
C LYS A 28 -5.97 20.78 -5.33
N PRO A 29 -5.89 19.82 -4.40
CA PRO A 29 -6.96 18.84 -4.22
C PRO A 29 -8.35 19.45 -4.06
N ARG A 30 -8.50 20.54 -3.32
CA ARG A 30 -9.77 21.24 -3.12
C ARG A 30 -10.35 21.88 -4.39
N GLU A 31 -9.54 22.09 -5.41
CA GLU A 31 -9.95 22.66 -6.70
C GLU A 31 -10.44 21.57 -7.67
N LEU A 32 -10.25 20.29 -7.30
CA LEU A 32 -10.69 19.14 -8.08
C LEU A 32 -12.16 18.82 -7.81
N PRO A 33 -12.91 18.34 -8.82
CA PRO A 33 -14.27 17.88 -8.61
C PRO A 33 -14.32 16.62 -7.73
N ASN A 34 -15.44 16.44 -7.02
CA ASN A 34 -15.78 15.17 -6.37
C ASN A 34 -17.03 14.57 -7.03
N PRO A 35 -16.87 13.70 -8.03
CA PRO A 35 -17.99 13.04 -8.69
C PRO A 35 -18.45 11.75 -7.98
N TYR A 36 -18.14 11.60 -6.70
CA TYR A 36 -18.47 10.41 -5.93
C TYR A 36 -19.33 10.76 -4.71
N ARG A 37 -20.16 9.81 -4.29
CA ARG A 37 -20.89 9.86 -3.03
C ARG A 37 -20.63 8.61 -2.21
N LEU A 38 -20.58 8.75 -0.89
CA LEU A 38 -20.52 7.65 0.06
C LEU A 38 -21.80 6.84 0.03
N VAL A 39 -21.68 5.52 0.13
CA VAL A 39 -22.79 4.60 0.34
C VAL A 39 -22.86 4.27 1.82
N GLU A 40 -23.87 4.80 2.51
CA GLU A 40 -24.05 4.58 3.92
C GLU A 40 -24.44 3.13 4.24
N GLY A 41 -23.93 2.60 5.39
CA GLY A 41 -24.31 1.29 5.90
C GLY A 41 -23.80 0.10 5.09
N TRP A 42 -22.85 0.29 4.19
CA TRP A 42 -22.24 -0.81 3.43
C TRP A 42 -20.78 -1.05 3.87
N PRO A 43 -20.37 -2.34 4.04
CA PRO A 43 -21.19 -3.52 4.22
C PRO A 43 -21.69 -3.64 5.67
N THR A 44 -22.64 -4.54 5.91
CA THR A 44 -23.11 -4.83 7.27
C THR A 44 -22.31 -5.99 7.88
N ILE A 45 -21.65 -5.74 8.99
CA ILE A 45 -20.98 -6.79 9.78
C ILE A 45 -22.01 -7.47 10.68
N PRO A 46 -22.03 -8.81 10.75
CA PRO A 46 -22.86 -9.53 11.72
C PRO A 46 -22.55 -9.12 13.15
N LYS A 47 -23.58 -8.98 14.00
CA LYS A 47 -23.42 -8.65 15.43
C LYS A 47 -22.56 -9.67 16.20
N SER A 48 -22.47 -10.90 15.69
CA SER A 48 -21.59 -11.95 16.26
C SER A 48 -20.09 -11.65 16.07
N MET A 49 -19.75 -10.73 15.15
CA MET A 49 -18.38 -10.27 14.94
C MET A 49 -18.22 -8.90 15.57
N ASN A 50 -17.46 -8.80 16.65
CA ASN A 50 -17.14 -7.56 17.37
C ASN A 50 -18.38 -6.65 17.64
N GLY A 51 -19.54 -7.25 17.94
CA GLY A 51 -20.78 -6.50 18.17
C GLY A 51 -21.33 -5.77 16.94
N GLY A 52 -20.86 -6.09 15.75
CA GLY A 52 -21.21 -5.42 14.49
C GLY A 52 -20.38 -4.18 14.17
N HIS A 53 -19.21 -4.00 14.82
CA HIS A 53 -18.32 -2.88 14.63
C HIS A 53 -17.02 -3.31 13.96
N TRP A 54 -16.54 -2.49 13.03
CA TRP A 54 -15.23 -2.68 12.42
C TRP A 54 -14.09 -2.45 13.43
N GLY A 55 -13.00 -3.20 13.27
CA GLY A 55 -11.68 -2.86 13.78
C GLY A 55 -10.87 -2.09 12.73
N GLU A 56 -9.55 -2.09 12.86
CA GLU A 56 -8.66 -1.48 11.87
C GLU A 56 -8.68 -2.25 10.54
N VAL A 57 -9.29 -1.68 9.52
CA VAL A 57 -9.30 -2.26 8.16
C VAL A 57 -8.07 -1.78 7.42
N ILE A 58 -7.19 -2.70 7.02
CA ILE A 58 -5.89 -2.34 6.42
C ILE A 58 -5.89 -2.47 4.89
N ARG A 59 -6.56 -3.47 4.33
CA ARG A 59 -6.61 -3.68 2.87
C ARG A 59 -7.98 -4.09 2.39
N VAL A 60 -8.26 -3.73 1.15
CA VAL A 60 -9.41 -4.19 0.38
C VAL A 60 -8.95 -4.63 -1.01
N HIS A 61 -9.49 -5.73 -1.49
CA HIS A 61 -9.27 -6.23 -2.86
C HIS A 61 -10.61 -6.54 -3.50
N VAL A 62 -10.86 -5.96 -4.67
CA VAL A 62 -12.03 -6.29 -5.49
C VAL A 62 -11.62 -7.38 -6.46
N HIS A 63 -12.16 -8.57 -6.27
CA HIS A 63 -11.85 -9.72 -7.10
C HIS A 63 -12.61 -9.69 -8.42
N SER A 64 -12.17 -10.44 -9.41
CA SER A 64 -12.74 -10.45 -10.78
C SER A 64 -14.19 -10.95 -10.86
N ASP A 65 -14.67 -11.68 -9.86
CA ASP A 65 -16.06 -12.11 -9.72
C ASP A 65 -16.99 -11.03 -9.12
N GLY A 66 -16.42 -9.88 -8.75
CA GLY A 66 -17.09 -8.76 -8.12
C GLY A 66 -17.13 -8.81 -6.60
N ASN A 67 -16.65 -9.89 -5.98
CA ASN A 67 -16.59 -10.00 -4.52
C ASN A 67 -15.51 -9.09 -3.94
N ILE A 68 -15.76 -8.61 -2.74
CA ILE A 68 -14.91 -7.67 -2.03
C ILE A 68 -14.25 -8.40 -0.86
N TRP A 69 -12.94 -8.51 -0.94
CA TRP A 69 -12.12 -9.14 0.06
C TRP A 69 -11.47 -8.10 0.97
N ILE A 70 -11.51 -8.37 2.25
CA ILE A 70 -11.04 -7.46 3.30
C ILE A 70 -9.98 -8.17 4.14
N PHE A 71 -8.92 -7.43 4.44
CA PHE A 71 -7.92 -7.82 5.42
C PHE A 71 -7.87 -6.75 6.52
N HIS A 72 -8.06 -7.18 7.77
CA HIS A 72 -8.11 -6.27 8.90
C HIS A 72 -7.37 -6.84 10.11
N ARG A 73 -7.12 -5.98 11.10
CA ARG A 73 -6.41 -6.34 12.31
C ARG A 73 -7.35 -6.90 13.37
N CYS A 74 -8.03 -7.99 13.02
CA CYS A 74 -8.84 -8.85 13.89
C CYS A 74 -9.86 -8.11 14.76
N PHE A 75 -10.61 -7.16 14.16
CA PHE A 75 -11.61 -6.34 14.86
C PHE A 75 -11.06 -5.69 16.15
N ASN A 76 -9.80 -5.32 16.14
CA ASN A 76 -9.20 -4.67 17.29
C ASN A 76 -9.75 -3.25 17.44
N THR A 77 -10.47 -3.02 18.53
CA THR A 77 -11.06 -1.72 18.88
C THR A 77 -10.29 -0.99 19.98
N VAL A 78 -9.16 -1.54 20.43
CA VAL A 78 -8.31 -0.92 21.44
C VAL A 78 -7.63 0.34 20.90
N PRO A 79 -7.18 1.25 21.78
CA PRO A 79 -6.52 2.49 21.39
C PRO A 79 -5.44 2.29 20.32
N PRO A 80 -5.18 3.30 19.47
CA PRO A 80 -4.15 3.23 18.44
C PRO A 80 -2.84 2.67 18.97
N GLY A 81 -2.23 1.75 18.24
CA GLY A 81 -1.00 1.08 18.64
C GLY A 81 -1.17 -0.29 19.30
N HIS A 82 -2.39 -0.77 19.54
CA HIS A 82 -2.66 -2.09 20.10
C HIS A 82 -3.31 -3.07 19.13
N ALA A 83 -3.32 -2.74 17.85
CA ALA A 83 -3.90 -3.56 16.81
C ALA A 83 -3.07 -4.84 16.61
N THR A 84 -3.59 -5.99 17.01
CA THR A 84 -2.95 -7.29 16.83
C THR A 84 -3.98 -8.40 16.66
N CYS A 85 -3.60 -9.42 15.89
CA CYS A 85 -4.37 -10.67 15.78
C CYS A 85 -3.91 -11.75 16.77
N ILE A 86 -2.85 -11.49 17.53
CA ILE A 86 -2.32 -12.45 18.50
C ILE A 86 -3.34 -12.73 19.60
N GLY A 87 -3.57 -14.01 19.89
CA GLY A 87 -4.51 -14.43 20.93
C GLY A 87 -6.00 -14.21 20.60
N ARG A 88 -6.34 -13.92 19.34
CA ARG A 88 -7.73 -13.81 18.90
C ARG A 88 -8.31 -15.19 18.60
N ASP A 89 -9.61 -15.31 18.79
CA ASP A 89 -10.41 -16.52 18.55
C ASP A 89 -11.21 -16.44 17.24
N GLU A 90 -12.00 -17.48 16.98
CA GLU A 90 -12.80 -17.61 15.76
C GLU A 90 -13.87 -16.52 15.57
N SER A 91 -14.16 -15.71 16.59
CA SER A 91 -15.06 -14.55 16.46
C SER A 91 -14.41 -13.34 15.84
N ASN A 92 -13.07 -13.38 15.63
CA ASN A 92 -12.26 -12.26 15.13
C ASN A 92 -11.39 -12.66 13.93
N PRO A 93 -11.96 -13.23 12.86
CA PRO A 93 -11.21 -13.66 11.69
C PRO A 93 -10.66 -12.43 10.92
N PRO A 94 -9.37 -12.45 10.50
CA PRO A 94 -8.76 -11.29 9.84
C PRO A 94 -9.09 -11.15 8.36
N ILE A 95 -9.56 -12.20 7.70
CA ILE A 95 -9.92 -12.19 6.28
C ILE A 95 -11.42 -12.38 6.13
N LEU A 96 -12.06 -11.46 5.41
CA LEU A 96 -13.49 -11.47 5.14
C LEU A 96 -13.76 -11.36 3.64
N GLU A 97 -14.76 -12.08 3.13
CA GLU A 97 -15.26 -11.96 1.77
C GLU A 97 -16.73 -11.52 1.79
N PHE A 98 -17.05 -10.45 1.06
CA PHE A 98 -18.38 -9.94 0.89
C PHE A 98 -18.81 -10.02 -0.59
N ASP A 99 -20.09 -10.23 -0.86
CA ASP A 99 -20.63 -9.98 -2.18
C ASP A 99 -20.82 -8.46 -2.45
N PRO A 100 -21.10 -8.04 -3.69
CA PRO A 100 -21.29 -6.62 -4.01
C PRO A 100 -22.44 -5.94 -3.24
N SER A 101 -23.39 -6.72 -2.71
CA SER A 101 -24.49 -6.19 -1.88
C SER A 101 -24.04 -5.88 -0.44
N GLY A 102 -22.88 -6.39 -0.03
CA GLY A 102 -22.34 -6.25 1.33
C GLY A 102 -22.71 -7.40 2.26
N LYS A 103 -23.18 -8.54 1.72
CA LYS A 103 -23.43 -9.75 2.48
C LYS A 103 -22.12 -10.51 2.69
N LEU A 104 -21.80 -10.85 3.93
CA LEU A 104 -20.65 -11.68 4.28
C LEU A 104 -20.83 -13.10 3.70
N LEU A 105 -19.84 -13.57 2.96
CA LEU A 105 -19.78 -14.89 2.33
C LEU A 105 -18.87 -15.85 3.08
N LYS A 106 -17.66 -15.38 3.46
CA LYS A 106 -16.63 -16.17 4.14
C LYS A 106 -15.87 -15.33 5.15
N SER A 107 -15.27 -16.01 6.14
CA SER A 107 -14.32 -15.42 7.06
C SER A 107 -13.37 -16.51 7.58
N PHE A 108 -12.07 -16.21 7.70
CA PHE A 108 -11.05 -17.15 8.16
C PHE A 108 -9.72 -16.47 8.50
N GLY A 109 -8.69 -17.26 8.85
CA GLY A 109 -7.32 -16.80 9.04
C GLY A 109 -6.94 -16.58 10.50
N VAL A 110 -7.79 -16.99 11.45
CA VAL A 110 -7.47 -16.92 12.87
C VAL A 110 -6.18 -17.69 13.16
N GLY A 111 -5.31 -17.09 13.99
CA GLY A 111 -4.03 -17.67 14.40
C GLY A 111 -2.90 -17.58 13.37
N LEU A 112 -3.15 -17.08 12.15
CA LEU A 112 -2.14 -16.98 11.10
C LEU A 112 -1.30 -15.70 11.16
N PHE A 113 -1.76 -14.65 11.82
CA PHE A 113 -1.18 -13.31 11.72
C PHE A 113 -0.89 -12.70 13.08
N ALA A 114 0.12 -11.84 13.10
CA ALA A 114 0.39 -10.91 14.21
C ALA A 114 -0.21 -9.53 13.92
N TYR A 115 0.24 -8.90 12.83
CA TYR A 115 -0.13 -7.54 12.45
C TYR A 115 -0.39 -7.45 10.94
N PRO A 116 -1.61 -7.79 10.51
CA PRO A 116 -2.02 -7.76 9.11
C PRO A 116 -1.64 -6.48 8.38
N HIS A 117 -1.03 -6.60 7.17
CA HIS A 117 -0.65 -5.41 6.41
C HIS A 117 -0.98 -5.48 4.92
N GLY A 118 -0.23 -6.21 4.08
CA GLY A 118 -0.47 -6.31 2.64
C GLY A 118 -1.47 -7.41 2.29
N PHE A 119 -2.21 -7.21 1.19
CA PHE A 119 -3.21 -8.18 0.73
C PHE A 119 -3.47 -8.04 -0.76
N THR A 120 -3.41 -9.14 -1.49
CA THR A 120 -3.86 -9.23 -2.88
C THR A 120 -4.33 -10.64 -3.21
N ILE A 121 -5.04 -10.79 -4.33
CA ILE A 121 -5.47 -12.10 -4.85
C ILE A 121 -4.88 -12.25 -6.24
N ASP A 122 -4.22 -13.38 -6.50
CA ASP A 122 -3.65 -13.69 -7.81
C ASP A 122 -4.72 -14.17 -8.81
N ARG A 123 -4.32 -14.37 -10.06
CA ARG A 123 -5.22 -14.81 -11.14
C ARG A 123 -5.77 -16.22 -10.96
N GLU A 124 -5.15 -17.01 -10.09
CA GLU A 124 -5.56 -18.38 -9.74
C GLU A 124 -6.51 -18.38 -8.55
N GLY A 125 -6.80 -17.20 -7.97
CA GLY A 125 -7.64 -17.03 -6.79
C GLY A 125 -6.91 -17.26 -5.47
N ASN A 126 -5.58 -17.45 -5.46
CA ASN A 126 -4.84 -17.55 -4.22
C ASN A 126 -4.66 -16.19 -3.58
N ILE A 127 -4.75 -16.17 -2.28
CA ILE A 127 -4.63 -14.97 -1.46
C ILE A 127 -3.18 -14.81 -1.03
N TRP A 128 -2.64 -13.62 -1.22
CA TRP A 128 -1.31 -13.25 -0.77
C TRP A 128 -1.40 -12.17 0.27
N THR A 129 -0.72 -12.37 1.40
CA THR A 129 -0.75 -11.46 2.54
C THR A 129 0.65 -11.15 3.00
N SER A 130 0.89 -9.96 3.53
CA SER A 130 2.07 -9.69 4.34
C SER A 130 1.68 -9.47 5.80
N ASP A 131 2.54 -9.88 6.71
CA ASP A 131 2.34 -9.75 8.14
C ASP A 131 3.58 -9.10 8.79
N VAL A 132 3.32 -8.04 9.53
CA VAL A 132 4.37 -7.30 10.25
C VAL A 132 4.38 -7.76 11.69
N ASN A 133 5.55 -7.90 12.26
CA ASN A 133 5.71 -8.08 13.69
C ASN A 133 7.03 -7.51 14.17
N ASP A 134 6.95 -6.59 15.10
CA ASP A 134 8.04 -6.29 16.00
C ASP A 134 7.47 -5.94 17.38
N GLU A 135 8.32 -5.94 18.40
CA GLU A 135 7.90 -5.61 19.77
C GLU A 135 7.18 -4.25 19.89
N ALA A 136 7.44 -3.36 18.95
CA ALA A 136 6.85 -2.04 18.92
C ALA A 136 5.48 -2.02 18.25
N THR A 137 5.28 -2.80 17.17
CA THR A 137 3.98 -2.91 16.51
C THR A 137 2.96 -3.64 17.38
N VAL A 138 3.41 -4.61 18.15
CA VAL A 138 2.57 -5.35 19.11
C VAL A 138 2.70 -4.83 20.54
N LEU A 139 3.31 -3.64 20.75
CA LEU A 139 3.39 -2.91 22.04
C LEU A 139 3.99 -3.72 23.19
N GLY A 140 5.08 -4.38 22.96
CA GLY A 140 5.74 -5.20 23.99
C GLY A 140 4.96 -6.46 24.38
N MET A 141 3.86 -6.77 23.68
CA MET A 141 3.16 -8.04 23.83
C MET A 141 4.01 -9.16 23.18
N SER A 142 3.99 -10.33 23.80
CA SER A 142 4.59 -11.51 23.17
C SER A 142 3.95 -11.73 21.80
N ALA A 143 4.78 -11.74 20.75
CA ALA A 143 4.34 -12.04 19.39
C ALA A 143 4.00 -13.52 19.18
N LYS A 144 3.88 -14.29 20.27
CA LYS A 144 3.56 -15.73 20.24
C LYS A 144 2.06 -15.93 20.28
N ASN A 145 1.54 -16.64 19.31
CA ASN A 145 0.19 -17.18 19.35
C ASN A 145 0.06 -18.35 20.38
N ALA A 146 -1.16 -18.83 20.56
CA ALA A 146 -1.47 -19.92 21.49
C ALA A 146 -0.69 -21.22 21.19
N ASP A 147 -0.29 -21.45 19.94
CA ASP A 147 0.56 -22.55 19.49
C ASP A 147 2.06 -22.35 19.82
N GLY A 148 2.42 -21.21 20.42
CA GLY A 148 3.80 -20.86 20.77
C GLY A 148 4.65 -20.33 19.62
N VAL A 149 4.09 -20.18 18.41
CA VAL A 149 4.79 -19.68 17.24
C VAL A 149 4.78 -18.16 17.24
N ILE A 150 5.93 -17.56 16.93
CA ILE A 150 6.06 -16.11 16.70
C ILE A 150 5.63 -15.82 15.27
N ARG A 151 4.51 -15.12 15.08
CA ARG A 151 3.98 -14.74 13.77
C ARG A 151 4.58 -13.44 13.27
N GLY A 152 4.46 -13.20 11.96
CA GLY A 152 4.87 -11.97 11.30
C GLY A 152 6.28 -12.03 10.71
N GLN A 153 6.69 -10.95 10.04
CA GLN A 153 7.90 -10.86 9.22
C GLN A 153 7.90 -11.85 8.05
N GLU A 154 6.72 -11.98 7.43
CA GLU A 154 6.51 -12.97 6.37
C GLU A 154 5.46 -12.53 5.36
N VAL A 155 5.47 -13.23 4.22
CA VAL A 155 4.41 -13.18 3.22
C VAL A 155 3.84 -14.57 3.07
N LEU A 156 2.52 -14.71 3.23
CA LEU A 156 1.82 -15.98 3.11
C LEU A 156 1.08 -16.05 1.77
N LYS A 157 1.15 -17.20 1.10
CA LYS A 157 0.23 -17.60 0.04
C LYS A 157 -0.80 -18.54 0.64
N LEU A 158 -2.07 -18.17 0.54
CA LEU A 158 -3.18 -18.98 1.01
C LEU A 158 -4.03 -19.47 -0.17
N SER A 159 -4.61 -20.66 -0.06
CA SER A 159 -5.68 -21.07 -0.97
C SER A 159 -6.94 -20.22 -0.74
N PRO A 160 -7.92 -20.21 -1.67
CA PRO A 160 -9.21 -19.56 -1.47
C PRO A 160 -10.01 -20.06 -0.24
N ALA A 161 -9.60 -21.22 0.31
CA ALA A 161 -10.18 -21.81 1.52
C ALA A 161 -9.35 -21.49 2.79
N GLY A 162 -8.32 -20.63 2.69
CA GLY A 162 -7.50 -20.19 3.83
C GLY A 162 -6.37 -21.15 4.23
N LYS A 163 -6.10 -22.23 3.46
CA LYS A 163 -4.96 -23.11 3.74
C LYS A 163 -3.66 -22.44 3.31
N VAL A 164 -2.65 -22.39 4.17
CA VAL A 164 -1.29 -21.95 3.82
C VAL A 164 -0.69 -22.88 2.78
N LEU A 165 -0.31 -22.33 1.64
CA LEU A 165 0.32 -23.01 0.51
C LEU A 165 1.82 -22.73 0.45
N MET A 166 2.24 -21.54 0.90
CA MET A 166 3.63 -21.08 0.86
C MET A 166 3.86 -19.99 1.88
N THR A 167 5.09 -19.95 2.42
CA THR A 167 5.61 -18.84 3.24
C THR A 167 6.87 -18.29 2.59
N ILE A 168 6.96 -16.97 2.42
CA ILE A 168 8.17 -16.23 2.05
C ILE A 168 8.62 -15.45 3.29
N GLY A 169 9.89 -15.52 3.61
CA GLY A 169 10.44 -15.02 4.87
C GLY A 169 10.57 -16.13 5.91
N LYS A 170 10.85 -15.74 7.13
CA LYS A 170 10.96 -16.63 8.29
C LYS A 170 10.12 -16.06 9.41
N GLU A 171 9.13 -16.81 9.85
CA GLU A 171 8.21 -16.39 10.93
C GLU A 171 8.96 -15.75 12.10
N GLY A 172 8.58 -14.51 12.43
CA GLY A 172 9.17 -13.74 13.54
C GLY A 172 10.60 -13.27 13.33
N VAL A 173 11.22 -13.47 12.18
CA VAL A 173 12.62 -13.13 11.91
C VAL A 173 12.72 -12.00 10.91
N SER A 174 13.07 -10.80 11.41
CA SER A 174 13.36 -9.64 10.58
C SER A 174 14.72 -9.73 9.92
N GLY A 175 14.84 -9.31 8.65
CA GLY A 175 16.13 -9.25 7.98
C GLY A 175 16.08 -8.80 6.52
N ASN A 176 17.24 -8.39 6.02
CA ASN A 176 17.44 -7.90 4.65
C ASN A 176 18.08 -8.95 3.72
N GLY A 177 18.13 -10.20 4.14
CA GLY A 177 18.65 -11.31 3.35
C GLY A 177 17.72 -11.75 2.21
N PRO A 178 18.16 -12.70 1.39
CA PRO A 178 17.35 -13.23 0.29
C PRO A 178 16.17 -14.10 0.76
N ASP A 179 16.21 -14.58 1.99
CA ASP A 179 15.23 -15.46 2.61
C ASP A 179 14.51 -14.83 3.82
N THR A 180 14.65 -13.50 3.98
CA THR A 180 13.99 -12.74 5.06
C THR A 180 13.38 -11.46 4.50
N VAL A 181 12.38 -10.93 5.21
CA VAL A 181 11.79 -9.61 5.02
C VAL A 181 11.86 -8.82 6.33
N ASP A 182 11.83 -7.50 6.22
CA ASP A 182 11.89 -6.61 7.38
C ASP A 182 10.67 -5.68 7.38
N ARG A 183 9.62 -6.11 8.06
CA ARG A 183 8.36 -5.35 8.17
C ARG A 183 7.67 -5.14 6.81
N PRO A 184 7.30 -6.24 6.11
CA PRO A 184 6.72 -6.19 4.78
C PRO A 184 5.35 -5.50 4.79
N THR A 185 5.13 -4.59 3.86
CA THR A 185 3.91 -3.76 3.81
C THR A 185 2.94 -4.21 2.72
N GLY A 186 3.27 -4.02 1.46
CA GLY A 186 2.43 -4.39 0.33
C GLY A 186 2.91 -5.66 -0.35
N VAL A 187 2.02 -6.36 -1.04
CA VAL A 187 2.32 -7.51 -1.88
C VAL A 187 1.55 -7.42 -3.20
N ALA A 188 2.24 -7.64 -4.32
CA ALA A 188 1.63 -7.68 -5.65
C ALA A 188 2.14 -8.88 -6.42
N VAL A 189 1.28 -9.49 -7.25
CA VAL A 189 1.61 -10.66 -8.05
C VAL A 189 1.49 -10.32 -9.54
N ALA A 190 2.58 -10.52 -10.27
CA ALA A 190 2.63 -10.29 -11.70
C ALA A 190 1.89 -11.36 -12.51
N PRO A 191 1.55 -11.09 -13.79
CA PRO A 191 0.90 -12.08 -14.65
C PRO A 191 1.64 -13.40 -14.83
N ASN A 192 2.97 -13.40 -14.70
CA ASN A 192 3.82 -14.60 -14.78
C ASN A 192 3.95 -15.32 -13.42
N GLY A 193 3.32 -14.79 -12.37
CA GLY A 193 3.36 -15.31 -11.01
C GLY A 193 4.49 -14.77 -10.13
N ASP A 194 5.39 -13.92 -10.65
CA ASP A 194 6.41 -13.29 -9.81
C ASP A 194 5.75 -12.41 -8.74
N VAL A 195 6.31 -12.43 -7.54
CA VAL A 195 5.79 -11.76 -6.35
C VAL A 195 6.68 -10.59 -5.99
N PHE A 196 6.08 -9.42 -5.80
CA PHE A 196 6.75 -8.19 -5.39
C PHE A 196 6.28 -7.81 -3.99
N VAL A 197 7.23 -7.51 -3.12
CA VAL A 197 6.96 -7.14 -1.73
C VAL A 197 7.64 -5.83 -1.43
N THR A 198 6.89 -4.85 -0.92
CA THR A 198 7.46 -3.67 -0.30
C THR A 198 7.85 -3.97 1.14
N ASP A 199 9.04 -3.53 1.54
CA ASP A 199 9.69 -3.94 2.77
C ASP A 199 10.29 -2.73 3.49
N GLY A 200 9.92 -2.49 4.75
CA GLY A 200 10.40 -1.33 5.53
C GLY A 200 9.32 -0.43 6.14
N HIS A 201 8.32 -1.00 6.79
CA HIS A 201 7.36 -0.23 7.59
C HIS A 201 8.05 0.42 8.80
N ASP A 202 7.73 1.67 9.12
CA ASP A 202 8.32 2.46 10.20
C ASP A 202 9.87 2.61 10.15
N PRO A 203 10.36 3.48 9.27
CA PRO A 203 11.79 3.65 9.02
C PRO A 203 12.58 4.23 10.19
N ASN A 204 11.93 4.68 11.27
CA ASN A 204 12.61 5.21 12.44
C ASN A 204 13.34 4.10 13.24
N LYS A 205 12.94 2.84 13.05
CA LYS A 205 13.50 1.71 13.79
C LYS A 205 14.39 0.80 12.95
N HIS A 206 14.19 0.79 11.63
CA HIS A 206 14.92 -0.06 10.71
C HIS A 206 15.38 0.72 9.49
N ASN A 207 16.47 0.28 8.85
CA ASN A 207 17.01 0.90 7.64
C ASN A 207 16.48 0.27 6.35
N SER A 208 15.47 -0.57 6.44
CA SER A 208 14.84 -1.17 5.27
C SER A 208 13.96 -0.14 4.55
N GLY A 209 14.02 -0.14 3.25
CA GLY A 209 13.25 0.71 2.36
C GLY A 209 13.44 0.20 0.96
N ARG A 210 12.92 -1.02 0.67
CA ARG A 210 13.22 -1.73 -0.57
C ARG A 210 11.97 -2.39 -1.18
N VAL A 211 12.10 -2.81 -2.42
CA VAL A 211 11.21 -3.77 -3.05
C VAL A 211 11.97 -5.08 -3.26
N VAL A 212 11.36 -6.20 -2.92
CA VAL A 212 11.92 -7.54 -3.10
C VAL A 212 11.07 -8.30 -4.12
N LYS A 213 11.72 -8.91 -5.10
CA LYS A 213 11.09 -9.74 -6.13
C LYS A 213 11.41 -11.21 -5.86
N PHE A 214 10.35 -12.02 -5.81
CA PHE A 214 10.44 -13.48 -5.71
C PHE A 214 9.79 -14.13 -6.92
N SER A 215 10.18 -15.35 -7.24
CA SER A 215 9.49 -16.16 -8.24
C SER A 215 8.14 -16.66 -7.68
N LYS A 216 7.28 -17.17 -8.57
CA LYS A 216 6.02 -17.84 -8.20
C LYS A 216 6.18 -18.99 -7.18
N ASP A 217 7.38 -19.54 -7.08
CA ASP A 217 7.73 -20.62 -6.14
C ASP A 217 8.41 -20.09 -4.85
N GLY A 218 8.34 -18.77 -4.61
CA GLY A 218 8.89 -18.13 -3.42
C GLY A 218 10.41 -17.99 -3.38
N LYS A 219 11.12 -18.25 -4.49
CA LYS A 219 12.58 -18.10 -4.55
C LYS A 219 12.96 -16.65 -4.82
N PHE A 220 13.91 -16.14 -4.06
CA PHE A 220 14.46 -14.81 -4.28
C PHE A 220 15.01 -14.64 -5.71
N ILE A 221 14.64 -13.54 -6.36
CA ILE A 221 15.14 -13.15 -7.67
C ILE A 221 16.08 -11.95 -7.54
N LYS A 222 15.58 -10.85 -6.97
CA LYS A 222 16.34 -9.61 -6.79
C LYS A 222 15.69 -8.69 -5.77
N THR A 223 16.43 -7.67 -5.37
CA THR A 223 15.92 -6.53 -4.59
C THR A 223 16.47 -5.23 -5.15
N TRP A 224 15.76 -4.13 -4.95
CA TRP A 224 16.25 -2.79 -5.25
C TRP A 224 15.72 -1.78 -4.25
N GLY A 225 16.39 -0.62 -4.19
CA GLY A 225 16.11 0.45 -3.25
C GLY A 225 16.76 0.21 -1.89
N HIS A 226 16.89 1.29 -1.18
CA HIS A 226 17.30 1.39 0.21
C HIS A 226 16.61 2.61 0.83
N LYS A 227 16.77 2.80 2.13
CA LYS A 227 16.21 3.99 2.78
C LYS A 227 16.83 5.26 2.19
N GLY A 228 16.01 6.09 1.53
CA GLY A 228 16.45 7.29 0.85
C GLY A 228 15.36 7.97 0.03
N SER A 229 15.76 9.03 -0.70
CA SER A 229 14.83 9.85 -1.50
C SER A 229 15.21 9.93 -2.99
N ALA A 230 16.30 9.31 -3.42
CA ALA A 230 16.67 9.25 -4.84
C ALA A 230 15.64 8.41 -5.64
N PRO A 231 15.59 8.52 -6.96
CA PRO A 231 14.79 7.61 -7.78
C PRO A 231 15.19 6.15 -7.54
N GLY A 232 14.21 5.31 -7.21
CA GLY A 232 14.45 3.91 -6.85
C GLY A 232 14.73 3.64 -5.39
N ASP A 233 15.01 4.65 -4.57
CA ASP A 233 15.07 4.53 -3.12
C ASP A 233 13.72 4.84 -2.47
N PHE A 234 13.52 4.40 -1.23
CA PHE A 234 12.22 4.52 -0.56
C PHE A 234 12.37 5.01 0.87
N ASP A 235 11.36 5.75 1.32
CA ASP A 235 11.17 6.05 2.75
C ASP A 235 9.75 5.62 3.13
N GLU A 236 9.66 4.46 3.78
CA GLU A 236 8.41 3.78 4.12
C GLU A 236 7.56 3.42 2.88
N PRO A 237 8.03 2.50 2.01
CA PRO A 237 7.21 1.99 0.92
C PRO A 237 6.02 1.21 1.49
N HIS A 238 4.83 1.80 1.44
CA HIS A 238 3.68 1.36 2.23
C HIS A 238 2.70 0.46 1.48
N ASP A 239 2.67 0.57 0.15
CA ASP A 239 1.82 -0.26 -0.71
C ASP A 239 2.45 -0.45 -2.08
N ILE A 240 2.04 -1.50 -2.78
CA ILE A 240 2.53 -1.86 -4.10
C ILE A 240 1.41 -2.47 -4.93
N PHE A 241 1.28 -2.05 -6.18
CA PHE A 241 0.25 -2.55 -7.08
C PHE A 241 0.79 -2.74 -8.50
N ILE A 242 0.32 -3.79 -9.16
CA ILE A 242 0.57 -4.02 -10.58
C ILE A 242 -0.74 -3.83 -11.34
N GLY A 243 -0.78 -2.88 -12.28
CA GLY A 243 -2.00 -2.60 -13.03
C GLY A 243 -1.81 -1.68 -14.21
N GLY A 244 -2.96 -1.24 -14.73
CA GLY A 244 -3.06 -0.46 -15.94
C GLY A 244 -2.82 -1.28 -17.22
N SER A 245 -3.00 -0.64 -18.38
CA SER A 245 -2.84 -1.28 -19.69
C SER A 245 -1.43 -1.80 -19.97
N GLN A 246 -0.42 -1.28 -19.25
CA GLN A 246 1.00 -1.65 -19.43
C GLN A 246 1.53 -2.58 -18.32
N ASN A 247 0.69 -3.03 -17.38
CA ASN A 247 1.11 -3.87 -16.24
C ASN A 247 2.35 -3.31 -15.52
N ARG A 248 2.35 -2.01 -15.21
CA ARG A 248 3.43 -1.36 -14.47
C ARG A 248 3.31 -1.62 -12.98
N LEU A 249 4.44 -1.51 -12.29
CA LEU A 249 4.54 -1.59 -10.84
C LEU A 249 4.46 -0.17 -10.26
N TYR A 250 3.50 0.07 -9.38
CA TYR A 250 3.29 1.33 -8.68
C TYR A 250 3.59 1.13 -7.20
N VAL A 251 4.47 1.95 -6.63
CA VAL A 251 4.87 1.89 -5.23
C VAL A 251 4.47 3.18 -4.52
N ALA A 252 3.68 3.07 -3.47
CA ALA A 252 3.34 4.16 -2.57
C ALA A 252 4.52 4.45 -1.61
N ASP A 253 5.39 5.35 -2.01
CA ASP A 253 6.57 5.78 -1.26
C ASP A 253 6.18 6.91 -0.28
N ARG A 254 5.59 6.50 0.85
CA ARG A 254 4.75 7.32 1.73
C ARG A 254 5.45 8.54 2.28
N ARG A 255 6.61 8.41 2.93
CA ARG A 255 7.32 9.54 3.53
C ARG A 255 8.00 10.43 2.50
N ASN A 256 8.34 9.89 1.34
CA ASN A 256 8.81 10.70 0.21
C ASN A 256 7.68 11.40 -0.55
N GLN A 257 6.42 11.20 -0.15
CA GLN A 257 5.22 11.84 -0.73
C GLN A 257 5.16 11.69 -2.25
N ARG A 258 5.30 10.45 -2.71
CA ARG A 258 5.29 10.14 -4.14
C ARG A 258 4.78 8.73 -4.43
N ILE A 259 4.25 8.54 -5.63
CA ILE A 259 4.12 7.23 -6.26
C ILE A 259 5.33 7.05 -7.15
N GLN A 260 6.10 5.96 -6.98
CA GLN A 260 7.14 5.58 -7.91
C GLN A 260 6.64 4.49 -8.85
N ILE A 261 7.02 4.58 -10.12
CA ILE A 261 6.59 3.68 -11.18
C ILE A 261 7.81 2.94 -11.73
N PHE A 262 7.68 1.61 -11.87
CA PHE A 262 8.71 0.73 -12.41
C PHE A 262 8.10 -0.20 -13.47
N ASP A 263 8.96 -0.78 -14.31
CA ASP A 263 8.60 -1.98 -15.04
C ASP A 263 8.69 -3.22 -14.11
N LEU A 264 8.29 -4.40 -14.61
CA LEU A 264 8.32 -5.64 -13.82
C LEU A 264 9.75 -6.21 -13.65
N ASP A 265 10.74 -5.59 -14.28
CA ASP A 265 12.15 -5.87 -14.06
C ASP A 265 12.76 -4.94 -12.99
N GLY A 266 11.96 -4.01 -12.44
CA GLY A 266 12.37 -3.06 -11.40
C GLY A 266 13.15 -1.87 -11.93
N ASN A 267 13.12 -1.59 -13.24
CA ASN A 267 13.69 -0.39 -13.81
C ASN A 267 12.77 0.80 -13.53
N PHE A 268 13.35 1.89 -12.97
CA PHE A 268 12.62 3.11 -12.67
C PHE A 268 12.11 3.79 -13.95
N ILE A 269 10.83 4.18 -13.93
CA ILE A 269 10.17 4.88 -15.03
C ILE A 269 9.86 6.32 -14.67
N ALA A 270 9.19 6.55 -13.54
CA ALA A 270 8.74 7.87 -13.14
C ALA A 270 8.49 7.97 -11.62
N ALA A 271 8.41 9.20 -11.11
CA ALA A 271 7.93 9.48 -9.76
C ALA A 271 6.91 10.62 -9.81
N TRP A 272 5.74 10.41 -9.21
CA TRP A 272 4.62 11.35 -9.19
C TRP A 272 4.37 11.86 -7.77
N LYS A 273 4.59 13.17 -7.56
CA LYS A 273 4.41 13.85 -6.27
C LYS A 273 3.03 14.47 -6.07
N GLN A 274 2.26 14.62 -7.14
CA GLN A 274 0.95 15.29 -7.13
C GLN A 274 -0.13 14.54 -6.33
N PHE A 275 0.09 13.28 -6.01
CA PHE A 275 -0.86 12.47 -5.24
C PHE A 275 -0.73 12.65 -3.72
N GLY A 276 0.16 13.53 -3.25
CA GLY A 276 0.37 13.79 -1.83
C GLY A 276 1.13 12.67 -1.10
N GLN A 277 0.72 12.34 0.12
CA GLN A 277 1.34 11.30 0.96
C GLN A 277 0.59 9.97 0.79
N PRO A 278 0.98 9.10 -0.16
CA PRO A 278 0.23 7.92 -0.49
C PRO A 278 0.36 6.83 0.57
N SER A 279 -0.77 6.25 0.99
CA SER A 279 -0.81 5.05 1.82
C SER A 279 -1.15 3.81 1.03
N SER A 280 -1.96 3.97 -0.01
CA SER A 280 -2.38 2.88 -0.89
C SER A 280 -2.47 3.35 -2.32
N VAL A 281 -2.36 2.40 -3.25
CA VAL A 281 -2.47 2.65 -4.68
C VAL A 281 -3.20 1.50 -5.37
N PHE A 282 -4.13 1.84 -6.25
CA PHE A 282 -4.79 0.91 -7.16
C PHE A 282 -4.86 1.52 -8.56
N VAL A 283 -4.67 0.69 -9.59
CA VAL A 283 -4.76 1.13 -10.99
C VAL A 283 -5.70 0.20 -11.74
N GLY A 284 -6.79 0.75 -12.24
CA GLY A 284 -7.78 0.04 -13.03
C GLY A 284 -7.29 -0.32 -14.43
N LYS A 285 -8.02 -1.22 -15.08
CA LYS A 285 -7.74 -1.64 -16.47
C LYS A 285 -7.87 -0.49 -17.48
N ASP A 286 -8.63 0.54 -17.13
CA ASP A 286 -8.85 1.77 -17.91
C ASP A 286 -7.76 2.84 -17.70
N ASP A 287 -6.68 2.49 -17.01
CA ASP A 287 -5.61 3.40 -16.60
C ASP A 287 -6.07 4.52 -15.65
N THR A 288 -7.17 4.33 -14.93
CA THR A 288 -7.50 5.20 -13.81
C THR A 288 -6.69 4.78 -12.58
N ILE A 289 -5.95 5.73 -11.99
CA ILE A 289 -5.22 5.52 -10.74
C ILE A 289 -6.01 6.12 -9.58
N TYR A 290 -6.09 5.35 -8.49
CA TYR A 290 -6.67 5.74 -7.22
C TYR A 290 -5.61 5.67 -6.15
N VAL A 291 -5.44 6.75 -5.39
CA VAL A 291 -4.41 6.86 -4.35
C VAL A 291 -5.07 7.31 -3.05
N GLY A 292 -5.03 6.44 -2.05
CA GLY A 292 -5.44 6.78 -0.70
C GLY A 292 -4.34 7.55 0.02
N THR A 293 -4.70 8.70 0.61
CA THR A 293 -3.74 9.51 1.38
C THR A 293 -3.84 9.20 2.86
N ALA A 294 -2.72 8.81 3.44
CA ALA A 294 -2.61 8.52 4.86
C ALA A 294 -2.14 9.71 5.67
N PHE A 295 -1.84 9.42 6.91
CA PHE A 295 -1.30 10.36 7.88
C PHE A 295 -0.50 11.46 7.23
N PRO A 296 -0.90 12.71 7.33
CA PRO A 296 0.05 13.76 7.18
C PRO A 296 1.00 13.67 8.38
N ASP A 297 2.24 13.31 8.12
CA ASP A 297 3.31 13.48 9.09
C ASP A 297 3.23 14.93 9.62
N PRO A 298 3.16 15.14 10.95
CA PRO A 298 3.18 16.49 11.52
C PRO A 298 4.29 17.39 11.00
N ALA A 299 5.41 16.82 10.55
CA ALA A 299 6.52 17.55 9.93
C ALA A 299 6.21 17.99 8.47
N VAL A 300 5.22 17.41 7.80
CA VAL A 300 4.92 17.59 6.37
C VAL A 300 3.58 18.29 6.13
N LYS A 301 2.96 18.83 7.14
CA LYS A 301 1.58 19.30 7.24
C LYS A 301 1.07 20.32 6.20
N LYS A 302 1.89 20.98 5.42
CA LYS A 302 1.40 22.01 4.49
C LYS A 302 0.89 21.39 3.18
N GLY A 303 -0.45 21.34 3.02
CA GLY A 303 -1.11 21.07 1.74
C GLY A 303 -1.45 19.61 1.48
N VAL A 304 -1.22 18.69 2.42
CA VAL A 304 -1.70 17.33 2.32
C VAL A 304 -3.11 17.24 2.89
N LEU A 305 -4.07 16.86 2.06
CA LEU A 305 -5.45 16.61 2.47
C LEU A 305 -5.69 15.11 2.55
N ARG A 306 -6.47 14.68 3.55
CA ARG A 306 -6.91 13.29 3.66
C ARG A 306 -8.05 13.02 2.69
N GLY A 307 -7.97 11.87 2.05
CA GLY A 307 -8.98 11.46 1.10
C GLY A 307 -8.41 10.54 0.02
N ILE A 308 -9.11 10.48 -1.11
CA ILE A 308 -8.74 9.66 -2.24
C ILE A 308 -8.48 10.57 -3.44
N MET A 309 -7.26 10.54 -3.97
CA MET A 309 -6.92 11.15 -5.24
C MET A 309 -7.25 10.20 -6.38
N VAL A 310 -7.91 10.73 -7.41
CA VAL A 310 -8.20 9.99 -8.64
C VAL A 310 -7.49 10.68 -9.80
N GLY A 311 -6.81 9.90 -10.64
CA GLY A 311 -6.03 10.44 -11.74
C GLY A 311 -5.88 9.48 -12.91
N SER A 312 -4.89 9.74 -13.75
CA SER A 312 -4.53 8.93 -14.91
C SER A 312 -3.19 8.21 -14.66
N ALA A 313 -3.17 6.91 -14.82
CA ALA A 313 -1.95 6.11 -14.77
C ALA A 313 -1.07 6.25 -16.02
N LYS A 314 -1.54 6.95 -17.06
CA LYS A 314 -0.77 7.22 -18.30
C LYS A 314 0.28 8.32 -18.09
N ASP A 315 -0.12 9.38 -17.36
CA ASP A 315 0.66 10.61 -17.24
C ASP A 315 0.68 11.22 -15.83
N GLY A 316 -0.03 10.61 -14.87
CA GLY A 316 -0.15 11.11 -13.50
C GLY A 316 -1.09 12.34 -13.35
N SER A 317 -1.83 12.73 -14.39
CA SER A 317 -2.75 13.89 -14.29
C SER A 317 -3.86 13.61 -13.28
N LEU A 318 -4.17 14.62 -12.44
CA LEU A 318 -5.25 14.54 -11.44
C LEU A 318 -6.60 14.83 -12.10
N LYS A 319 -7.63 14.06 -11.71
CA LYS A 319 -9.00 14.17 -12.24
C LYS A 319 -10.05 14.50 -11.19
N ALA A 320 -9.89 13.96 -9.97
CA ALA A 320 -10.85 14.14 -8.89
C ALA A 320 -10.19 13.99 -7.52
N PHE A 321 -10.84 14.54 -6.50
CA PHE A 321 -10.50 14.33 -5.11
C PHE A 321 -11.75 14.03 -4.30
N ILE A 322 -11.74 12.94 -3.56
CA ILE A 322 -12.80 12.54 -2.62
C ILE A 322 -12.28 12.84 -1.21
N PRO A 323 -12.75 13.91 -0.55
CA PRO A 323 -12.30 14.25 0.79
C PRO A 323 -12.73 13.19 1.81
N ASP A 324 -11.95 13.04 2.89
CA ASP A 324 -12.35 12.23 4.04
C ASP A 324 -13.66 12.79 4.64
N PRO A 325 -14.70 11.96 4.82
CA PRO A 325 -15.96 12.42 5.42
C PRO A 325 -15.83 12.97 6.83
N ALA A 326 -14.81 12.53 7.59
CA ALA A 326 -14.64 12.94 8.98
C ALA A 326 -14.13 14.37 9.16
N ASP A 327 -13.26 14.84 8.37
CA ASP A 327 -12.71 16.19 8.22
C ASP A 327 -11.33 16.08 7.54
N PRO A 328 -11.21 16.46 6.29
CA PRO A 328 -9.96 16.30 5.55
C PRO A 328 -8.80 17.13 6.10
N ASP A 329 -9.09 18.14 6.92
CA ASP A 329 -8.09 19.03 7.53
C ASP A 329 -7.63 18.57 8.91
N LYS A 330 -8.37 17.67 9.56
CA LYS A 330 -7.95 17.09 10.84
C LYS A 330 -6.89 16.03 10.61
N LEU A 331 -5.68 16.35 11.02
CA LEU A 331 -4.48 15.55 10.79
C LEU A 331 -4.17 14.57 11.94
N ASP A 332 -4.93 14.66 13.02
CA ASP A 332 -4.73 13.94 14.29
C ASP A 332 -5.57 12.66 14.43
N VAL A 333 -6.46 12.38 13.51
CA VAL A 333 -7.40 11.24 13.59
C VAL A 333 -7.06 10.06 12.69
N GLY A 334 -5.82 9.94 12.24
CA GLY A 334 -5.29 8.73 11.62
C GLY A 334 -5.53 8.56 10.12
N THR A 335 -5.28 7.33 9.61
CA THR A 335 -5.26 7.05 8.18
C THR A 335 -6.63 6.82 7.59
N THR A 336 -6.94 7.60 6.55
CA THR A 336 -7.98 7.30 5.58
C THR A 336 -7.37 6.51 4.43
N SER A 337 -8.08 5.50 3.92
CA SER A 337 -7.66 4.73 2.74
C SER A 337 -6.28 4.10 2.87
N SER A 338 -6.03 3.39 3.96
CA SER A 338 -4.83 2.55 4.10
C SER A 338 -4.79 1.45 3.06
N GLY A 339 -5.95 1.00 2.59
CA GLY A 339 -6.13 0.15 1.43
C GLY A 339 -7.19 0.72 0.49
N ILE A 340 -7.02 0.54 -0.81
CA ILE A 340 -7.94 1.01 -1.82
C ILE A 340 -8.14 -0.04 -2.91
N GLY A 341 -9.37 -0.17 -3.40
CA GLY A 341 -9.72 -0.97 -4.55
C GLY A 341 -10.86 -0.31 -5.32
N ALA A 342 -11.03 -0.67 -6.58
CA ALA A 342 -12.18 -0.24 -7.37
C ALA A 342 -12.70 -1.39 -8.24
N ASP A 343 -14.03 -1.40 -8.50
CA ASP A 343 -14.65 -2.31 -9.43
C ASP A 343 -14.66 -1.75 -10.86
N ASP A 344 -15.00 -2.60 -11.83
CA ASP A 344 -15.07 -2.22 -13.25
C ASP A 344 -16.20 -1.19 -13.52
N ALA A 345 -17.16 -1.00 -12.61
CA ALA A 345 -18.17 0.05 -12.67
C ALA A 345 -17.65 1.40 -12.13
N GLY A 346 -16.46 1.42 -11.57
CA GLY A 346 -15.81 2.59 -10.98
C GLY A 346 -16.28 2.93 -9.56
N SER A 347 -16.94 1.97 -8.86
CA SER A 347 -17.12 2.11 -7.42
C SER A 347 -15.77 1.95 -6.72
N ILE A 348 -15.53 2.73 -5.68
CA ILE A 348 -14.29 2.73 -4.92
C ILE A 348 -14.56 2.16 -3.54
N TYR A 349 -13.65 1.33 -3.07
CA TYR A 349 -13.66 0.73 -1.73
C TYR A 349 -12.43 1.19 -0.97
N SER A 350 -12.64 1.76 0.21
CA SER A 350 -11.60 2.37 1.06
C SER A 350 -11.54 1.69 2.40
N ALA A 351 -10.39 1.15 2.72
CA ALA A 351 -10.09 0.51 3.99
C ALA A 351 -9.43 1.52 4.95
N ASP A 352 -10.09 1.80 6.08
CA ASP A 352 -9.69 2.86 6.99
C ASP A 352 -9.22 2.28 8.33
N VAL A 353 -7.95 2.48 8.66
CA VAL A 353 -7.36 2.02 9.92
C VAL A 353 -7.88 2.84 11.09
N ALA A 354 -7.67 4.14 11.09
CA ALA A 354 -8.01 4.95 12.27
C ALA A 354 -9.50 5.22 12.43
N ALA A 355 -10.25 5.29 11.33
CA ALA A 355 -11.70 5.42 11.39
C ALA A 355 -12.40 4.08 11.68
N HIS A 356 -11.65 2.97 11.76
CA HIS A 356 -12.19 1.62 11.99
C HIS A 356 -13.37 1.34 11.07
N ASN A 357 -13.16 1.47 9.76
CA ASN A 357 -14.26 1.41 8.79
C ASN A 357 -13.84 0.85 7.43
N LEU A 358 -14.82 0.37 6.71
CA LEU A 358 -14.75 0.09 5.28
C LEU A 358 -15.81 0.93 4.58
N ARG A 359 -15.41 1.74 3.60
CA ARG A 359 -16.29 2.66 2.89
C ARG A 359 -16.41 2.28 1.43
N LYS A 360 -17.61 2.47 0.88
CA LYS A 360 -17.89 2.33 -0.54
C LYS A 360 -18.33 3.68 -1.11
N TYR A 361 -17.71 4.08 -2.21
CA TYR A 361 -18.10 5.28 -2.95
C TYR A 361 -18.57 4.90 -4.35
N VAL A 362 -19.60 5.55 -4.84
CA VAL A 362 -20.14 5.36 -6.19
C VAL A 362 -20.16 6.68 -6.95
N LYS A 363 -19.94 6.62 -8.27
CA LYS A 363 -20.04 7.81 -9.11
C LYS A 363 -21.46 8.37 -9.09
N VAL A 364 -21.57 9.69 -8.96
CA VAL A 364 -22.82 10.43 -9.17
C VAL A 364 -22.99 10.58 -10.69
N LYS A 365 -24.19 10.22 -11.18
CA LYS A 365 -24.53 10.37 -12.60
C LYS A 365 -24.77 11.84 -12.97
#